data_fdc4893680ab14705749eae17e217967
#
_entry.id   fdc4893680ab14705749eae17e217967
#
_cell.length_a   1.000
_cell.length_b   1.000
_cell.length_c   1.000
_cell.angle_alpha   90.00
_cell.angle_beta   90.00
_cell.angle_gamma   90.00
#
_symmetry.space_group_name_H-M   'P 1'
#
loop_
_entity.id
_entity.type
_entity.pdbx_description
1 polymer ?
#
loop_
_entity_poly.entity_id
_entity_poly.type
_entity_poly.pdbx_seq_one_letter_code
_entity_poly.pdbx_strand_id
1 'polypeptide(L)'
;MATIGSYRRGALSFDVDDSGGDGHLVVLLHGFPQTRRMWRSVTPALVEAGYRVIAPDQRGYSPGARPRRRRDYVPAELAADVLALADSVGAERFHVVGHDWGGVVAWQLGATCPQRLHSVSVLSTPHPAAMARAMLRSNQLLKSWYMLSFQIPVVTERFLRSGHGQRFFAKQLRGSGLPADEVAESLELVRSEAATPALNWYRALLVTRPGGPGPVSVPTLFLWGAKDLALGRTAAALTRQWVTGPYTFCELPDANHWLVSEEPDAVTAAVLDHVRSVLSA
;
A
#
# COMPACT_ATOMS: atom_id res chain seq x y z
N MET A 1 22.16 -12.12 6.69
CA MET A 1 22.51 -10.70 6.94
C MET A 1 21.93 -10.22 8.25
N ALA A 2 22.52 -9.16 8.89
CA ALA A 2 21.96 -8.57 10.11
C ALA A 2 20.64 -7.84 9.81
N THR A 3 19.75 -7.80 10.80
CA THR A 3 18.50 -7.02 10.74
C THR A 3 18.78 -5.53 10.86
N ILE A 4 17.93 -4.71 10.22
CA ILE A 4 17.92 -3.26 10.40
C ILE A 4 16.65 -2.83 11.14
N GLY A 5 16.73 -1.84 12.02
CA GLY A 5 15.55 -1.23 12.67
C GLY A 5 15.07 0.03 11.93
N SER A 6 15.92 0.58 11.06
CA SER A 6 15.60 1.77 10.26
C SER A 6 16.53 1.88 9.05
N TYR A 7 16.10 2.67 8.06
CA TYR A 7 16.94 3.09 6.93
C TYR A 7 16.80 4.60 6.68
N ARG A 8 17.67 5.16 5.82
CA ARG A 8 17.67 6.59 5.51
C ARG A 8 17.61 6.85 4.02
N ARG A 9 16.89 7.92 3.66
CA ARG A 9 16.98 8.57 2.35
C ARG A 9 17.18 10.06 2.53
N GLY A 10 18.40 10.53 2.31
CA GLY A 10 18.79 11.90 2.63
C GLY A 10 18.62 12.21 4.12
N ALA A 11 17.85 13.24 4.44
CA ALA A 11 17.53 13.62 5.81
C ALA A 11 16.40 12.82 6.46
N LEU A 12 15.66 12.00 5.68
CA LEU A 12 14.55 11.23 6.20
C LEU A 12 15.03 9.90 6.77
N SER A 13 14.42 9.48 7.89
CA SER A 13 14.65 8.19 8.55
C SER A 13 13.33 7.44 8.67
N PHE A 14 13.35 6.17 8.29
CA PHE A 14 12.17 5.30 8.23
C PHE A 14 12.35 4.11 9.17
N ASP A 15 11.38 3.88 10.04
CA ASP A 15 11.34 2.72 10.91
C ASP A 15 10.86 1.50 10.11
N VAL A 16 11.45 0.33 10.38
CA VAL A 16 11.11 -0.92 9.70
C VAL A 16 11.03 -2.08 10.69
N ASP A 17 10.22 -3.08 10.33
CA ASP A 17 10.33 -4.43 10.85
C ASP A 17 11.07 -5.26 9.79
N ASP A 18 12.19 -5.87 10.17
CA ASP A 18 13.05 -6.67 9.28
C ASP A 18 13.25 -8.05 9.89
N SER A 19 12.86 -9.07 9.17
CA SER A 19 13.04 -10.46 9.61
C SER A 19 14.51 -10.92 9.63
N GLY A 20 15.39 -10.21 8.94
CA GLY A 20 16.74 -10.69 8.66
C GLY A 20 16.76 -11.84 7.66
N GLY A 21 17.91 -12.53 7.58
CA GLY A 21 18.11 -13.66 6.65
C GLY A 21 18.79 -13.26 5.35
N ASP A 22 19.12 -14.27 4.54
CA ASP A 22 19.86 -14.12 3.28
C ASP A 22 18.99 -14.48 2.05
N GLY A 23 17.69 -14.73 2.26
CA GLY A 23 16.74 -15.01 1.19
C GLY A 23 16.43 -13.79 0.32
N HIS A 24 15.71 -14.01 -0.78
CA HIS A 24 15.23 -12.93 -1.63
C HIS A 24 14.38 -11.95 -0.82
N LEU A 25 14.59 -10.65 -1.05
CA LEU A 25 13.88 -9.61 -0.33
C LEU A 25 12.42 -9.50 -0.80
N VAL A 26 11.50 -9.48 0.15
CA VAL A 26 10.09 -9.11 -0.01
C VAL A 26 9.82 -7.83 0.80
N VAL A 27 9.45 -6.76 0.12
CA VAL A 27 9.07 -5.49 0.76
C VAL A 27 7.55 -5.40 0.86
N LEU A 28 7.03 -5.19 2.09
CA LEU A 28 5.60 -5.13 2.39
C LEU A 28 5.18 -3.69 2.68
N LEU A 29 4.31 -3.11 1.84
CA LEU A 29 3.90 -1.71 1.89
C LEU A 29 2.45 -1.57 2.37
N HIS A 30 2.26 -0.92 3.51
CA HIS A 30 0.93 -0.67 4.09
C HIS A 30 0.18 0.46 3.38
N GLY A 31 -1.12 0.60 3.67
CA GLY A 31 -1.95 1.71 3.25
C GLY A 31 -2.43 2.62 4.40
N PHE A 32 -3.39 3.49 4.09
CA PHE A 32 -4.03 4.37 5.06
C PHE A 32 -5.31 3.71 5.60
N PRO A 33 -5.55 3.75 6.90
CA PRO A 33 -4.79 4.36 7.98
C PRO A 33 -3.97 3.35 8.80
N GLN A 34 -3.49 2.29 8.16
CA GLN A 34 -2.68 1.25 8.81
C GLN A 34 -1.19 1.60 8.81
N THR A 35 -0.38 0.82 9.54
CA THR A 35 1.07 0.91 9.62
C THR A 35 1.69 -0.42 9.21
N ARG A 36 3.03 -0.57 9.25
CA ARG A 36 3.73 -1.83 8.98
C ARG A 36 3.17 -3.02 9.79
N ARG A 37 2.52 -2.77 10.95
CA ARG A 37 1.95 -3.79 11.84
C ARG A 37 0.83 -4.62 11.18
N MET A 38 0.19 -4.11 10.13
CA MET A 38 -0.83 -4.87 9.39
C MET A 38 -0.31 -6.18 8.82
N TRP A 39 1.01 -6.27 8.59
CA TRP A 39 1.64 -7.42 7.98
C TRP A 39 1.99 -8.55 8.96
N ARG A 40 1.64 -8.39 10.25
CA ARG A 40 1.98 -9.34 11.32
C ARG A 40 1.52 -10.78 11.08
N SER A 41 0.41 -10.98 10.37
CA SER A 41 -0.14 -12.30 10.04
C SER A 41 0.51 -12.93 8.80
N VAL A 42 0.99 -12.14 7.85
CA VAL A 42 1.55 -12.61 6.57
C VAL A 42 3.08 -12.86 6.68
N THR A 43 3.78 -12.01 7.41
CA THR A 43 5.25 -12.04 7.55
C THR A 43 5.79 -13.42 7.98
N PRO A 44 5.24 -14.11 9.00
CA PRO A 44 5.84 -15.38 9.48
C PRO A 44 5.94 -16.45 8.40
N ALA A 45 4.90 -16.62 7.58
CA ALA A 45 4.89 -17.64 6.53
C ALA A 45 5.86 -17.32 5.37
N LEU A 46 6.06 -16.05 5.04
CA LEU A 46 7.09 -15.65 4.07
C LEU A 46 8.50 -15.94 4.59
N VAL A 47 8.74 -15.68 5.87
CA VAL A 47 10.02 -15.96 6.53
C VAL A 47 10.29 -17.47 6.60
N GLU A 48 9.28 -18.26 6.96
CA GLU A 48 9.36 -19.73 6.97
C GLU A 48 9.65 -20.29 5.58
N ALA A 49 9.14 -19.63 4.54
CA ALA A 49 9.43 -19.97 3.15
C ALA A 49 10.83 -19.54 2.67
N GLY A 50 11.66 -18.95 3.55
CA GLY A 50 13.04 -18.59 3.27
C GLY A 50 13.26 -17.20 2.68
N TYR A 51 12.24 -16.32 2.66
CA TYR A 51 12.38 -14.92 2.21
C TYR A 51 12.86 -14.03 3.35
N ARG A 52 13.64 -13.01 3.02
CA ARG A 52 13.84 -11.86 3.91
C ARG A 52 12.67 -10.89 3.71
N VAL A 53 11.98 -10.56 4.79
CA VAL A 53 10.80 -9.69 4.75
C VAL A 53 11.09 -8.38 5.47
N ILE A 54 10.85 -7.25 4.78
CA ILE A 54 10.98 -5.93 5.39
C ILE A 54 9.68 -5.15 5.17
N ALA A 55 9.09 -4.69 6.26
CA ALA A 55 7.91 -3.83 6.27
C ALA A 55 8.27 -2.46 6.86
N PRO A 56 8.32 -1.38 6.05
CA PRO A 56 8.55 -0.03 6.55
C PRO A 56 7.25 0.64 7.02
N ASP A 57 7.34 1.49 8.06
CA ASP A 57 6.42 2.61 8.17
C ASP A 57 6.78 3.64 7.11
N GLN A 58 5.92 3.81 6.12
CA GLN A 58 6.20 4.62 4.94
C GLN A 58 6.27 6.12 5.28
N ARG A 59 6.62 6.94 4.29
CA ARG A 59 6.69 8.40 4.40
C ARG A 59 5.40 8.98 5.00
N GLY A 60 5.54 9.81 6.02
CA GLY A 60 4.42 10.39 6.76
C GLY A 60 4.05 9.60 8.01
N TYR A 61 4.34 8.31 8.06
CA TYR A 61 4.06 7.43 9.20
C TYR A 61 5.27 7.35 10.14
N SER A 62 6.45 7.04 9.63
CA SER A 62 7.70 7.13 10.41
C SER A 62 7.92 8.54 10.95
N PRO A 63 8.19 8.73 12.25
CA PRO A 63 8.45 10.05 12.86
C PRO A 63 9.56 10.84 12.18
N GLY A 64 10.63 10.15 11.75
CA GLY A 64 11.77 10.74 11.03
C GLY A 64 11.52 11.04 9.55
N ALA A 65 10.34 10.72 9.00
CA ALA A 65 10.04 10.85 7.57
C ALA A 65 8.72 11.60 7.29
N ARG A 66 8.55 12.79 7.89
CA ARG A 66 7.34 13.62 7.80
C ARG A 66 7.62 14.98 7.15
N PRO A 67 7.97 15.06 5.85
CA PRO A 67 8.16 16.33 5.17
C PRO A 67 6.87 17.14 5.14
N ARG A 68 6.99 18.48 5.12
CA ARG A 68 5.83 19.39 5.25
C ARG A 68 5.05 19.59 3.96
N ARG A 69 5.72 19.48 2.80
CA ARG A 69 5.12 19.88 1.51
C ARG A 69 4.39 18.71 0.89
N ARG A 70 3.13 18.90 0.43
CA ARG A 70 2.34 17.87 -0.23
C ARG A 70 3.06 17.25 -1.45
N ARG A 71 3.85 18.01 -2.19
CA ARG A 71 4.63 17.52 -3.33
C ARG A 71 5.70 16.49 -2.96
N ASP A 72 6.09 16.43 -1.69
CA ASP A 72 7.04 15.45 -1.21
C ASP A 72 6.40 14.05 -1.01
N TYR A 73 5.07 13.93 -1.24
CA TYR A 73 4.27 12.72 -1.11
C TYR A 73 3.75 12.18 -2.46
N VAL A 74 4.27 12.68 -3.59
CA VAL A 74 3.89 12.13 -4.90
C VAL A 74 4.40 10.70 -5.05
N PRO A 75 3.71 9.82 -5.81
CA PRO A 75 4.07 8.39 -5.92
C PRO A 75 5.53 8.13 -6.30
N ALA A 76 6.14 9.00 -7.10
CA ALA A 76 7.55 8.88 -7.46
C ALA A 76 8.50 9.03 -6.25
N GLU A 77 8.20 9.93 -5.29
CA GLU A 77 8.97 10.10 -4.07
C GLU A 77 8.81 8.89 -3.14
N LEU A 78 7.59 8.34 -3.06
CA LEU A 78 7.29 7.16 -2.26
C LEU A 78 7.99 5.91 -2.81
N ALA A 79 8.00 5.75 -4.13
CA ALA A 79 8.73 4.68 -4.81
C ALA A 79 10.25 4.79 -4.58
N ALA A 80 10.80 6.02 -4.62
CA ALA A 80 12.21 6.25 -4.35
C ALA A 80 12.61 5.94 -2.89
N ASP A 81 11.68 6.03 -1.93
CA ASP A 81 11.94 5.59 -0.55
C ASP A 81 12.10 4.07 -0.47
N VAL A 82 11.28 3.33 -1.21
CA VAL A 82 11.36 1.85 -1.27
C VAL A 82 12.66 1.40 -1.96
N LEU A 83 13.09 2.10 -3.02
CA LEU A 83 14.38 1.82 -3.65
C LEU A 83 15.54 2.06 -2.69
N ALA A 84 15.49 3.15 -1.91
CA ALA A 84 16.51 3.43 -0.88
C ALA A 84 16.52 2.38 0.24
N LEU A 85 15.35 1.81 0.60
CA LEU A 85 15.28 0.67 1.50
C LEU A 85 16.01 -0.55 0.91
N ALA A 86 15.68 -0.94 -0.32
CA ALA A 86 16.32 -2.07 -0.99
C ALA A 86 17.85 -1.87 -1.10
N ASP A 87 18.29 -0.66 -1.46
CA ASP A 87 19.71 -0.30 -1.54
C ASP A 87 20.41 -0.41 -0.16
N SER A 88 19.73 -0.02 0.91
CA SER A 88 20.30 -0.06 2.29
C SER A 88 20.61 -1.46 2.78
N VAL A 89 19.99 -2.47 2.17
CA VAL A 89 20.22 -3.91 2.48
C VAL A 89 20.91 -4.64 1.32
N GLY A 90 21.42 -3.93 0.33
CA GLY A 90 22.16 -4.49 -0.79
C GLY A 90 21.33 -5.32 -1.77
N ALA A 91 20.01 -5.13 -1.80
CA ALA A 91 19.12 -5.86 -2.70
C ALA A 91 19.05 -5.18 -4.07
N GLU A 92 19.67 -5.79 -5.08
CA GLU A 92 19.58 -5.32 -6.49
C GLU A 92 18.16 -5.45 -7.04
N ARG A 93 17.50 -6.57 -6.74
CA ARG A 93 16.11 -6.84 -7.11
C ARG A 93 15.34 -7.38 -5.90
N PHE A 94 14.03 -7.11 -5.87
CA PHE A 94 13.17 -7.53 -4.78
C PHE A 94 11.73 -7.79 -5.27
N HIS A 95 10.96 -8.50 -4.45
CA HIS A 95 9.51 -8.58 -4.59
C HIS A 95 8.86 -7.43 -3.82
N VAL A 96 7.85 -6.80 -4.38
CA VAL A 96 7.06 -5.78 -3.68
C VAL A 96 5.61 -6.24 -3.53
N VAL A 97 5.08 -6.14 -2.30
CA VAL A 97 3.68 -6.40 -1.98
C VAL A 97 3.11 -5.12 -1.39
N GLY A 98 2.02 -4.60 -1.95
CA GLY A 98 1.43 -3.37 -1.48
C GLY A 98 -0.09 -3.45 -1.33
N HIS A 99 -0.60 -2.94 -0.20
CA HIS A 99 -2.03 -2.81 0.07
C HIS A 99 -2.44 -1.34 0.08
N ASP A 100 -3.61 -1.00 -0.47
CA ASP A 100 -4.18 0.35 -0.52
C ASP A 100 -3.16 1.34 -1.11
N TRP A 101 -2.71 2.37 -0.39
CA TRP A 101 -1.67 3.30 -0.84
C TRP A 101 -0.32 2.61 -1.10
N GLY A 102 0.02 1.56 -0.35
CA GLY A 102 1.19 0.72 -0.66
C GLY A 102 1.06 0.06 -2.04
N GLY A 103 -0.16 -0.28 -2.46
CA GLY A 103 -0.46 -0.75 -3.82
C GLY A 103 -0.20 0.31 -4.89
N VAL A 104 -0.54 1.59 -4.61
CA VAL A 104 -0.19 2.70 -5.53
C VAL A 104 1.33 2.80 -5.71
N VAL A 105 2.10 2.64 -4.63
CA VAL A 105 3.58 2.65 -4.68
C VAL A 105 4.10 1.44 -5.46
N ALA A 106 3.52 0.26 -5.25
CA ALA A 106 3.89 -0.95 -5.98
C ALA A 106 3.63 -0.81 -7.49
N TRP A 107 2.48 -0.25 -7.89
CA TRP A 107 2.21 0.09 -9.30
C TRP A 107 3.23 1.09 -9.87
N GLN A 108 3.58 2.12 -9.10
CA GLN A 108 4.57 3.11 -9.52
C GLN A 108 5.94 2.44 -9.76
N LEU A 109 6.40 1.60 -8.83
CA LEU A 109 7.66 0.85 -8.96
C LEU A 109 7.64 -0.07 -10.19
N GLY A 110 6.56 -0.85 -10.37
CA GLY A 110 6.41 -1.78 -11.48
C GLY A 110 6.47 -1.11 -12.86
N ALA A 111 5.94 0.12 -12.96
CA ALA A 111 5.94 0.88 -14.21
C ALA A 111 7.24 1.65 -14.45
N THR A 112 7.92 2.14 -13.41
CA THR A 112 9.07 3.05 -13.59
C THR A 112 10.42 2.42 -13.32
N CYS A 113 10.47 1.32 -12.56
CA CYS A 113 11.71 0.65 -12.16
C CYS A 113 11.61 -0.89 -12.31
N PRO A 114 11.07 -1.43 -13.44
CA PRO A 114 10.85 -2.87 -13.59
C PRO A 114 12.11 -3.71 -13.41
N GLN A 115 13.28 -3.17 -13.76
CA GLN A 115 14.58 -3.83 -13.62
C GLN A 115 14.99 -4.07 -12.15
N ARG A 116 14.38 -3.35 -11.19
CA ARG A 116 14.63 -3.51 -9.75
C ARG A 116 13.69 -4.54 -9.11
N LEU A 117 12.74 -5.10 -9.85
CA LEU A 117 11.72 -5.99 -9.31
C LEU A 117 11.83 -7.39 -9.85
N HIS A 118 11.62 -8.39 -8.98
CA HIS A 118 11.28 -9.75 -9.37
C HIS A 118 9.78 -9.83 -9.70
N SER A 119 8.93 -9.30 -8.83
CA SER A 119 7.48 -9.27 -9.04
C SER A 119 6.79 -8.12 -8.30
N VAL A 120 5.56 -7.86 -8.68
CA VAL A 120 4.63 -6.93 -8.04
C VAL A 120 3.39 -7.71 -7.57
N SER A 121 3.04 -7.59 -6.29
CA SER A 121 1.75 -8.05 -5.75
C SER A 121 0.98 -6.87 -5.21
N VAL A 122 -0.23 -6.65 -5.70
CA VAL A 122 -1.08 -5.56 -5.23
C VAL A 122 -2.37 -6.11 -4.64
N LEU A 123 -2.70 -5.61 -3.45
CA LEU A 123 -3.88 -5.98 -2.69
C LEU A 123 -4.86 -4.82 -2.67
N SER A 124 -6.09 -5.07 -3.02
CA SER A 124 -7.25 -4.16 -3.09
C SER A 124 -7.15 -3.05 -4.14
N THR A 125 -5.99 -2.46 -4.40
CA THR A 125 -5.86 -1.22 -5.18
C THR A 125 -5.71 -1.46 -6.67
N PRO A 126 -6.70 -1.11 -7.51
CA PRO A 126 -6.58 -1.15 -8.96
C PRO A 126 -5.44 -0.26 -9.46
N HIS A 127 -4.95 -0.54 -10.65
CA HIS A 127 -3.97 0.33 -11.30
C HIS A 127 -4.49 1.78 -11.38
N PRO A 128 -3.71 2.82 -11.01
CA PRO A 128 -4.20 4.20 -10.95
C PRO A 128 -4.86 4.71 -12.23
N ALA A 129 -4.37 4.30 -13.40
CA ALA A 129 -5.00 4.67 -14.67
C ALA A 129 -6.31 3.92 -14.92
N ALA A 130 -6.46 2.68 -14.44
CA ALA A 130 -7.73 1.95 -14.45
C ALA A 130 -8.74 2.63 -13.52
N MET A 131 -8.29 3.07 -12.34
CA MET A 131 -9.09 3.84 -11.40
C MET A 131 -9.60 5.15 -12.03
N ALA A 132 -8.74 5.92 -12.67
CA ALA A 132 -9.12 7.15 -13.37
C ALA A 132 -10.19 6.90 -14.45
N ARG A 133 -10.06 5.81 -15.23
CA ARG A 133 -11.09 5.41 -16.21
C ARG A 133 -12.40 4.99 -15.54
N ALA A 134 -12.34 4.26 -14.43
CA ALA A 134 -13.53 3.82 -13.70
C ALA A 134 -14.30 4.99 -13.08
N MET A 135 -13.64 6.06 -12.65
CA MET A 135 -14.30 7.29 -12.17
C MET A 135 -15.22 7.90 -13.22
N LEU A 136 -14.88 7.76 -14.51
CA LEU A 136 -15.68 8.30 -15.63
C LEU A 136 -16.76 7.32 -16.13
N ARG A 137 -16.68 6.02 -15.76
CA ARG A 137 -17.50 4.95 -16.36
C ARG A 137 -18.37 4.19 -15.36
N SER A 138 -18.26 4.52 -14.05
CA SER A 138 -18.99 3.82 -13.00
C SER A 138 -19.30 4.75 -11.84
N ASN A 139 -19.89 4.21 -10.77
CA ASN A 139 -20.12 4.94 -9.52
C ASN A 139 -18.87 5.12 -8.65
N GLN A 140 -17.67 4.88 -9.20
CA GLN A 140 -16.41 4.99 -8.45
C GLN A 140 -16.20 6.39 -7.87
N LEU A 141 -16.57 7.45 -8.59
CA LEU A 141 -16.47 8.81 -8.09
C LEU A 141 -17.28 9.00 -6.80
N LEU A 142 -18.49 8.41 -6.73
CA LEU A 142 -19.33 8.46 -5.52
C LEU A 142 -18.67 7.69 -4.35
N LYS A 143 -18.06 6.54 -4.61
CA LYS A 143 -17.34 5.77 -3.60
C LYS A 143 -16.11 6.52 -3.06
N SER A 144 -15.50 7.36 -3.89
CA SER A 144 -14.28 8.13 -3.56
C SER A 144 -14.54 9.50 -2.93
N TRP A 145 -15.78 9.80 -2.52
CA TRP A 145 -16.17 11.12 -1.97
C TRP A 145 -15.31 11.58 -0.79
N TYR A 146 -14.88 10.64 0.07
CA TYR A 146 -14.05 10.92 1.24
C TYR A 146 -12.68 11.53 0.86
N MET A 147 -12.15 11.21 -0.32
CA MET A 147 -10.90 11.76 -0.83
C MET A 147 -11.00 13.28 -1.02
N LEU A 148 -12.19 13.80 -1.35
CA LEU A 148 -12.43 15.24 -1.44
C LEU A 148 -12.40 15.91 -0.06
N SER A 149 -12.95 15.25 0.98
CA SER A 149 -12.90 15.78 2.34
C SER A 149 -11.45 15.87 2.86
N PHE A 150 -10.59 14.93 2.46
CA PHE A 150 -9.18 14.92 2.84
C PHE A 150 -8.35 16.05 2.18
N GLN A 151 -8.88 16.69 1.13
CA GLN A 151 -8.23 17.83 0.48
C GLN A 151 -8.26 19.11 1.33
N ILE A 152 -9.11 19.19 2.36
CA ILE A 152 -9.31 20.41 3.17
C ILE A 152 -8.37 20.37 4.39
N PRO A 153 -7.21 21.07 4.34
CA PRO A 153 -6.26 21.04 5.45
C PRO A 153 -6.88 21.66 6.72
N VAL A 154 -6.36 21.25 7.87
CA VAL A 154 -6.76 21.72 9.21
C VAL A 154 -8.18 21.28 9.61
N VAL A 155 -9.18 21.45 8.73
CA VAL A 155 -10.56 21.05 9.03
C VAL A 155 -10.68 19.55 9.19
N THR A 156 -10.10 18.79 8.24
CA THR A 156 -10.11 17.33 8.29
C THR A 156 -9.38 16.81 9.52
N GLU A 157 -8.19 17.33 9.81
CA GLU A 157 -7.42 16.91 10.99
C GLU A 157 -8.15 17.24 12.31
N ARG A 158 -8.73 18.44 12.42
CA ARG A 158 -9.53 18.82 13.59
C ARG A 158 -10.74 17.92 13.76
N PHE A 159 -11.43 17.60 12.66
CA PHE A 159 -12.57 16.68 12.69
C PHE A 159 -12.11 15.30 13.16
N LEU A 160 -11.10 14.70 12.53
CA LEU A 160 -10.59 13.37 12.88
C LEU A 160 -10.09 13.29 14.32
N ARG A 161 -9.58 14.38 14.90
CA ARG A 161 -9.15 14.44 16.30
C ARG A 161 -10.29 14.68 17.28
N SER A 162 -11.44 15.16 16.83
CA SER A 162 -12.60 15.39 17.69
C SER A 162 -13.27 14.09 18.12
N GLY A 163 -13.92 14.07 19.27
CA GLY A 163 -14.67 12.89 19.74
C GLY A 163 -15.78 12.45 18.78
N HIS A 164 -16.41 13.40 18.06
CA HIS A 164 -17.39 13.08 17.02
C HIS A 164 -16.75 12.44 15.80
N GLY A 165 -15.66 13.02 15.30
CA GLY A 165 -14.92 12.50 14.15
C GLY A 165 -14.32 11.12 14.42
N GLN A 166 -13.81 10.88 15.63
CA GLN A 166 -13.32 9.56 16.06
C GLN A 166 -14.40 8.49 16.00
N ARG A 167 -15.59 8.79 16.55
CA ARG A 167 -16.74 7.85 16.50
C ARG A 167 -17.18 7.61 15.06
N PHE A 168 -17.25 8.65 14.26
CA PHE A 168 -17.61 8.54 12.84
C PHE A 168 -16.60 7.68 12.08
N PHE A 169 -15.30 7.97 12.22
CA PHE A 169 -14.22 7.26 11.52
C PHE A 169 -14.14 5.79 11.96
N ALA A 170 -14.24 5.52 13.27
CA ALA A 170 -14.31 4.16 13.79
C ALA A 170 -15.51 3.36 13.23
N LYS A 171 -16.68 4.01 13.10
CA LYS A 171 -17.87 3.39 12.51
C LYS A 171 -17.63 3.03 11.04
N GLN A 172 -16.99 3.91 10.26
CA GLN A 172 -16.67 3.65 8.84
C GLN A 172 -15.69 2.49 8.70
N LEU A 173 -14.60 2.48 9.47
CA LEU A 173 -13.60 1.42 9.42
C LEU A 173 -14.20 0.06 9.80
N ARG A 174 -14.97 -0.01 10.89
CA ARG A 174 -15.67 -1.25 11.27
C ARG A 174 -16.69 -1.69 10.22
N GLY A 175 -17.44 -0.73 9.67
CA GLY A 175 -18.43 -0.99 8.62
C GLY A 175 -17.82 -1.48 7.31
N SER A 176 -16.53 -1.23 7.08
CA SER A 176 -15.76 -1.75 5.94
C SER A 176 -14.99 -3.04 6.25
N GLY A 177 -15.16 -3.64 7.44
CA GLY A 177 -14.59 -4.95 7.79
C GLY A 177 -13.29 -4.91 8.61
N LEU A 178 -12.75 -3.72 8.93
CA LEU A 178 -11.50 -3.66 9.71
C LEU A 178 -11.71 -4.16 11.16
N PRO A 179 -10.87 -5.09 11.67
CA PRO A 179 -10.94 -5.59 13.04
C PRO A 179 -10.80 -4.50 14.10
N ALA A 180 -11.38 -4.75 15.28
CA ALA A 180 -11.52 -3.73 16.32
C ALA A 180 -10.18 -3.22 16.88
N ASP A 181 -9.17 -4.07 17.00
CA ASP A 181 -7.81 -3.74 17.40
C ASP A 181 -7.12 -2.84 16.35
N GLU A 182 -7.27 -3.16 15.08
CA GLU A 182 -6.72 -2.35 13.99
C GLU A 182 -7.46 -1.03 13.81
N VAL A 183 -8.76 -0.99 14.11
CA VAL A 183 -9.50 0.28 14.23
C VAL A 183 -8.90 1.15 15.33
N ALA A 184 -8.58 0.59 16.50
CA ALA A 184 -7.95 1.34 17.59
C ALA A 184 -6.58 1.91 17.17
N GLU A 185 -5.72 1.11 16.54
CA GLU A 185 -4.43 1.57 15.98
C GLU A 185 -4.62 2.69 14.95
N SER A 186 -5.60 2.57 14.06
CA SER A 186 -5.95 3.58 13.06
C SER A 186 -6.41 4.91 13.67
N LEU A 187 -7.16 4.83 14.78
CA LEU A 187 -7.58 6.01 15.53
C LEU A 187 -6.42 6.70 16.24
N GLU A 188 -5.45 5.96 16.75
CA GLU A 188 -4.21 6.52 17.31
C GLU A 188 -3.41 7.27 16.24
N LEU A 189 -3.26 6.70 15.06
CA LEU A 189 -2.58 7.35 13.93
C LEU A 189 -3.21 8.71 13.62
N VAL A 190 -4.54 8.78 13.44
CA VAL A 190 -5.20 10.04 13.06
C VAL A 190 -5.30 11.06 14.19
N ARG A 191 -5.05 10.65 15.46
CA ARG A 191 -4.87 11.56 16.60
C ARG A 191 -3.47 12.14 16.68
N SER A 192 -2.49 11.38 16.23
CA SER A 192 -1.07 11.72 16.33
C SER A 192 -0.64 12.82 15.36
N GLU A 193 0.64 13.17 15.42
CA GLU A 193 1.28 14.07 14.47
C GLU A 193 1.38 13.46 13.04
N ALA A 194 1.21 12.14 12.91
CA ALA A 194 1.20 11.47 11.62
C ALA A 194 -0.06 11.75 10.78
N ALA A 195 -1.14 12.26 11.37
CA ALA A 195 -2.40 12.51 10.66
C ALA A 195 -2.24 13.39 9.42
N THR A 196 -1.62 14.56 9.56
CA THR A 196 -1.40 15.49 8.43
C THR A 196 -0.46 14.90 7.37
N PRO A 197 0.70 14.34 7.72
CA PRO A 197 1.56 13.64 6.77
C PRO A 197 0.86 12.49 6.02
N ALA A 198 0.11 11.64 6.71
CA ALA A 198 -0.65 10.55 6.09
C ALA A 198 -1.72 11.07 5.11
N LEU A 199 -2.45 12.15 5.48
CA LEU A 199 -3.41 12.79 4.59
C LEU A 199 -2.75 13.49 3.38
N ASN A 200 -1.47 13.85 3.48
CA ASN A 200 -0.76 14.45 2.36
C ASN A 200 -0.59 13.50 1.16
N TRP A 201 -0.70 12.19 1.33
CA TRP A 201 -0.74 11.23 0.23
C TRP A 201 -1.93 11.51 -0.69
N TYR A 202 -3.11 11.74 -0.11
CA TYR A 202 -4.32 12.13 -0.86
C TYR A 202 -4.18 13.53 -1.47
N ARG A 203 -3.59 14.48 -0.73
CA ARG A 203 -3.38 15.86 -1.19
C ARG A 203 -2.35 15.97 -2.31
N ALA A 204 -1.40 15.04 -2.36
CA ALA A 204 -0.39 14.96 -3.41
C ALA A 204 -1.00 14.60 -4.77
N LEU A 205 -2.17 13.94 -4.81
CA LEU A 205 -2.86 13.62 -6.07
C LEU A 205 -3.15 14.88 -6.91
N LEU A 206 -3.41 16.03 -6.26
CA LEU A 206 -3.67 17.31 -6.96
C LEU A 206 -2.43 17.90 -7.66
N VAL A 207 -1.23 17.44 -7.28
CA VAL A 207 0.05 17.89 -7.86
C VAL A 207 0.79 16.76 -8.60
N THR A 208 0.18 15.58 -8.64
CA THR A 208 0.66 14.44 -9.41
C THR A 208 0.21 14.56 -10.87
N ARG A 209 1.05 14.14 -11.80
CA ARG A 209 0.68 14.13 -13.22
C ARG A 209 -0.56 13.25 -13.44
N PRO A 210 -1.58 13.72 -14.17
CA PRO A 210 -2.74 12.90 -14.52
C PRO A 210 -2.35 11.66 -15.32
N GLY A 211 -3.16 10.60 -15.22
CA GLY A 211 -3.00 9.37 -16.02
C GLY A 211 -2.29 8.22 -15.30
N GLY A 212 -1.74 8.48 -14.11
CA GLY A 212 -1.05 7.45 -13.32
C GLY A 212 0.28 7.00 -13.91
N PRO A 213 0.90 5.94 -13.36
CA PRO A 213 2.09 5.32 -13.93
C PRO A 213 1.77 4.62 -15.25
N GLY A 214 2.80 4.36 -16.06
CA GLY A 214 2.69 3.57 -17.28
C GLY A 214 2.35 2.10 -17.03
N PRO A 215 2.32 1.29 -18.10
CA PRO A 215 2.06 -0.14 -17.97
C PRO A 215 3.19 -0.86 -17.22
N VAL A 216 2.82 -1.95 -16.52
CA VAL A 216 3.73 -2.80 -15.74
C VAL A 216 4.09 -4.03 -16.56
N SER A 217 5.40 -4.30 -16.74
CA SER A 217 5.91 -5.41 -17.52
C SER A 217 6.42 -6.60 -16.69
N VAL A 218 6.62 -6.42 -15.38
CA VAL A 218 7.05 -7.49 -14.50
C VAL A 218 5.89 -8.42 -14.12
N PRO A 219 6.16 -9.67 -13.70
CA PRO A 219 5.13 -10.57 -13.21
C PRO A 219 4.30 -9.89 -12.10
N THR A 220 2.99 -9.92 -12.26
CA THR A 220 2.07 -9.15 -11.41
C THR A 220 0.94 -10.02 -10.90
N LEU A 221 0.75 -10.01 -9.57
CA LEU A 221 -0.42 -10.52 -8.88
C LEU A 221 -1.31 -9.35 -8.45
N PHE A 222 -2.60 -9.44 -8.73
CA PHE A 222 -3.59 -8.51 -8.21
C PHE A 222 -4.69 -9.28 -7.46
N LEU A 223 -4.77 -9.09 -6.13
CA LEU A 223 -5.86 -9.58 -5.29
C LEU A 223 -6.87 -8.48 -5.04
N TRP A 224 -8.17 -8.82 -5.14
CA TRP A 224 -9.24 -7.86 -4.92
C TRP A 224 -10.42 -8.51 -4.19
N GLY A 225 -10.94 -7.80 -3.17
CA GLY A 225 -12.11 -8.23 -2.43
C GLY A 225 -13.40 -7.81 -3.12
N ALA A 226 -14.29 -8.76 -3.39
CA ALA A 226 -15.53 -8.50 -4.14
C ALA A 226 -16.52 -7.59 -3.40
N LYS A 227 -16.39 -7.50 -2.07
CA LYS A 227 -17.22 -6.66 -1.19
C LYS A 227 -16.57 -5.30 -0.90
N ASP A 228 -15.46 -4.93 -1.57
CA ASP A 228 -14.77 -3.66 -1.36
C ASP A 228 -15.71 -2.47 -1.61
N LEU A 229 -15.95 -1.70 -0.55
CA LEU A 229 -16.82 -0.53 -0.59
C LEU A 229 -16.15 0.70 -1.20
N ALA A 230 -14.80 0.76 -1.17
CA ALA A 230 -14.01 1.91 -1.64
C ALA A 230 -13.61 1.76 -3.11
N LEU A 231 -13.18 0.54 -3.52
CA LEU A 231 -12.58 0.27 -4.82
C LEU A 231 -13.41 -0.75 -5.60
N GLY A 232 -14.13 -0.27 -6.61
CA GLY A 232 -15.17 -1.04 -7.27
C GLY A 232 -14.66 -2.00 -8.36
N ARG A 233 -15.47 -3.01 -8.66
CA ARG A 233 -15.24 -4.06 -9.67
C ARG A 233 -14.82 -3.52 -11.05
N THR A 234 -15.39 -2.39 -11.50
CA THR A 234 -15.04 -1.80 -12.80
C THR A 234 -13.55 -1.42 -12.85
N ALA A 235 -13.02 -0.81 -11.79
CA ALA A 235 -11.61 -0.46 -11.71
C ALA A 235 -10.72 -1.71 -11.63
N ALA A 236 -11.14 -2.71 -10.84
CA ALA A 236 -10.43 -3.99 -10.75
C ALA A 236 -10.32 -4.68 -12.11
N ALA A 237 -11.43 -4.81 -12.84
CA ALA A 237 -11.47 -5.43 -14.16
C ALA A 237 -10.63 -4.67 -15.20
N LEU A 238 -10.61 -3.35 -15.15
CA LEU A 238 -9.80 -2.52 -16.07
C LEU A 238 -8.30 -2.62 -15.81
N THR A 239 -7.87 -3.06 -14.64
CA THR A 239 -6.45 -3.13 -14.24
C THR A 239 -5.64 -4.00 -15.20
N ARG A 240 -6.19 -5.11 -15.72
CA ARG A 240 -5.53 -6.00 -16.68
C ARG A 240 -4.96 -5.24 -17.90
N GLN A 241 -5.60 -4.16 -18.34
CA GLN A 241 -5.18 -3.38 -19.50
C GLN A 241 -3.85 -2.62 -19.30
N TRP A 242 -3.40 -2.55 -18.06
CA TRP A 242 -2.18 -1.84 -17.65
C TRP A 242 -1.05 -2.77 -17.25
N VAL A 243 -1.20 -4.07 -17.47
CA VAL A 243 -0.13 -5.07 -17.23
C VAL A 243 0.21 -5.74 -18.54
N THR A 244 1.43 -5.56 -19.02
CA THR A 244 1.95 -6.17 -20.26
C THR A 244 2.71 -7.46 -20.00
N GLY A 245 3.17 -7.67 -18.76
CA GLY A 245 3.83 -8.89 -18.32
C GLY A 245 2.83 -10.01 -17.92
N PRO A 246 3.35 -11.11 -17.35
CA PRO A 246 2.53 -12.14 -16.74
C PRO A 246 1.60 -11.54 -15.69
N TYR A 247 0.32 -11.93 -15.70
CA TYR A 247 -0.70 -11.33 -14.83
C TYR A 247 -1.63 -12.38 -14.25
N THR A 248 -1.70 -12.41 -12.93
CA THR A 248 -2.66 -13.22 -12.17
C THR A 248 -3.63 -12.29 -11.46
N PHE A 249 -4.92 -12.48 -11.69
CA PHE A 249 -5.99 -11.80 -10.95
C PHE A 249 -6.70 -12.81 -10.06
N CYS A 250 -6.77 -12.50 -8.77
CA CYS A 250 -7.46 -13.29 -7.78
C CYS A 250 -8.55 -12.44 -7.12
N GLU A 251 -9.80 -12.85 -7.28
CA GLU A 251 -10.94 -12.25 -6.60
C GLU A 251 -11.28 -13.07 -5.36
N LEU A 252 -11.33 -12.40 -4.20
CA LEU A 252 -11.80 -12.99 -2.94
C LEU A 252 -13.28 -12.62 -2.76
N PRO A 253 -14.22 -13.55 -2.93
CA PRO A 253 -15.65 -13.24 -3.06
C PRO A 253 -16.27 -12.70 -1.77
N ASP A 254 -15.71 -13.06 -0.62
CA ASP A 254 -16.24 -12.69 0.69
C ASP A 254 -15.48 -11.55 1.39
N ALA A 255 -14.32 -11.20 0.88
CA ALA A 255 -13.47 -10.16 1.44
C ALA A 255 -13.88 -8.75 1.02
N ASN A 256 -13.66 -7.79 1.92
CA ASN A 256 -13.80 -6.36 1.68
C ASN A 256 -12.46 -5.74 1.23
N HIS A 257 -12.18 -4.53 1.75
CA HIS A 257 -10.95 -3.79 1.45
C HIS A 257 -9.72 -4.32 2.20
N TRP A 258 -9.91 -4.82 3.42
CA TRP A 258 -8.86 -5.14 4.39
C TRP A 258 -8.40 -6.61 4.25
N LEU A 259 -8.01 -7.00 3.05
CA LEU A 259 -7.72 -8.40 2.69
C LEU A 259 -6.74 -9.09 3.64
N VAL A 260 -5.69 -8.36 4.07
CA VAL A 260 -4.65 -8.88 4.97
C VAL A 260 -5.20 -9.23 6.36
N SER A 261 -6.20 -8.48 6.80
CA SER A 261 -6.82 -8.65 8.12
C SER A 261 -8.00 -9.62 8.08
N GLU A 262 -8.73 -9.69 6.96
CA GLU A 262 -9.92 -10.51 6.79
C GLU A 262 -9.60 -11.93 6.32
N GLU A 263 -8.66 -12.07 5.39
CA GLU A 263 -8.32 -13.33 4.72
C GLU A 263 -6.78 -13.56 4.71
N PRO A 264 -6.11 -13.53 5.88
CA PRO A 264 -4.65 -13.60 5.95
C PRO A 264 -4.06 -14.86 5.31
N ASP A 265 -4.74 -16.00 5.45
CA ASP A 265 -4.28 -17.28 4.88
C ASP A 265 -4.36 -17.29 3.36
N ALA A 266 -5.48 -16.80 2.79
CA ALA A 266 -5.66 -16.70 1.35
C ALA A 266 -4.68 -15.71 0.73
N VAL A 267 -4.46 -14.56 1.37
CA VAL A 267 -3.46 -13.56 0.97
C VAL A 267 -2.06 -14.15 0.99
N THR A 268 -1.70 -14.81 2.10
CA THR A 268 -0.38 -15.43 2.28
C THR A 268 -0.12 -16.50 1.22
N ALA A 269 -1.06 -17.40 0.99
CA ALA A 269 -0.94 -18.45 -0.02
C ALA A 269 -0.74 -17.84 -1.42
N ALA A 270 -1.58 -16.89 -1.82
CA ALA A 270 -1.49 -16.27 -3.13
C ALA A 270 -0.17 -15.50 -3.35
N VAL A 271 0.31 -14.78 -2.33
CA VAL A 271 1.60 -14.07 -2.40
C VAL A 271 2.75 -15.07 -2.49
N LEU A 272 2.77 -16.11 -1.66
CA LEU A 272 3.81 -17.15 -1.69
C LEU A 272 3.86 -17.86 -3.04
N ASP A 273 2.73 -18.27 -3.57
CA ASP A 273 2.66 -18.93 -4.88
C ASP A 273 3.21 -18.03 -5.98
N HIS A 274 2.84 -16.74 -5.93
CA HIS A 274 3.32 -15.77 -6.91
C HIS A 274 4.84 -15.55 -6.84
N VAL A 275 5.39 -15.29 -5.65
CA VAL A 275 6.84 -15.01 -5.53
C VAL A 275 7.69 -16.24 -5.86
N ARG A 276 7.21 -17.46 -5.54
CA ARG A 276 7.88 -18.73 -5.89
C ARG A 276 7.87 -18.97 -7.41
N SER A 277 6.72 -18.76 -8.07
CA SER A 277 6.58 -19.00 -9.51
C SER A 277 7.54 -18.15 -10.33
N VAL A 278 7.85 -16.94 -9.87
CA VAL A 278 8.76 -15.99 -10.58
C VAL A 278 10.23 -16.39 -10.46
N LEU A 279 10.62 -17.05 -9.36
CA LEU A 279 12.00 -17.49 -9.15
C LEU A 279 12.30 -18.84 -9.83
N SER A 280 11.25 -19.57 -10.20
CA SER A 280 11.34 -20.88 -10.87
C SER A 280 11.30 -20.78 -12.39
N ALA A 281 11.03 -19.59 -12.94
CA ALA A 281 10.93 -19.29 -14.36
C ALA A 281 12.23 -18.66 -14.91
#